data_0b4e474eb1218a95b39c4e19ceda4ade
#
_entry.id   0b4e474eb1218a95b39c4e19ceda4ade
#
_cell.length_a   1.000
_cell.length_b   1.000
_cell.length_c   1.000
_cell.angle_alpha   90.00
_cell.angle_beta   90.00
_cell.angle_gamma   90.00
#
_symmetry.space_group_name_H-M   'P 1'
#
loop_
_entity.id
_entity.type
_entity.pdbx_description
1 polymer ?
#
loop_
_entity_poly.entity_id
_entity_poly.type
_entity_poly.pdbx_seq_one_letter_code
_entity_poly.pdbx_strand_id
1 'polypeptide(L)'
;MFENYDKENMFESIWNFPNNLKDAIVLGNGIDLKNDYSHINNIVIAGMGGSAIGGDIVSVLENSNIKIPYTVCRDYSIPGWVNSSSLVICSSYSGNTEETISAFHKSIERGASICGITTGGTLLKLLKENKKDFIKIPSGLQPRAAVAFSFIPLIKLIEKIGLIKSELDLWIEKSIDVLEKKRIIYSKEGNENPVYQLAQKIYKKIP
;
A
#
# COMPACT_ATOMS: atom_id res chain seq x y z
N MET A 1 31.69 -4.27 -2.45
CA MET A 1 31.97 -3.04 -1.68
C MET A 1 30.74 -2.50 -0.95
N PHE A 2 29.51 -2.76 -1.40
CA PHE A 2 28.26 -2.31 -0.75
C PHE A 2 27.81 -3.18 0.43
N GLU A 3 28.16 -4.47 0.45
CA GLU A 3 27.73 -5.47 1.44
C GLU A 3 27.97 -5.07 2.91
N ASN A 4 29.02 -4.31 3.17
CA ASN A 4 29.33 -3.85 4.53
C ASN A 4 28.41 -2.74 5.04
N TYR A 5 27.71 -2.03 4.16
CA TYR A 5 26.86 -0.88 4.50
C TYR A 5 25.37 -1.18 4.30
N ASP A 6 25.03 -2.10 3.40
CA ASP A 6 23.64 -2.49 3.09
C ASP A 6 23.27 -3.83 3.75
N LYS A 7 23.35 -3.87 5.09
CA LYS A 7 23.10 -5.07 5.90
C LYS A 7 21.69 -5.65 5.73
N GLU A 8 20.76 -4.86 5.26
CA GLU A 8 19.34 -5.22 5.11
C GLU A 8 18.92 -5.36 3.65
N ASN A 9 19.87 -5.43 2.72
CA ASN A 9 19.63 -5.59 1.29
C ASN A 9 18.65 -4.57 0.70
N MET A 10 18.78 -3.30 1.07
CA MET A 10 17.94 -2.22 0.54
C MET A 10 18.16 -2.04 -0.96
N PHE A 11 19.40 -2.20 -1.44
CA PHE A 11 19.70 -2.18 -2.87
C PHE A 11 18.87 -3.20 -3.64
N GLU A 12 18.84 -4.44 -3.18
CA GLU A 12 18.05 -5.51 -3.80
C GLU A 12 16.54 -5.20 -3.76
N SER A 13 16.06 -4.65 -2.65
CA SER A 13 14.66 -4.23 -2.50
C SER A 13 14.28 -3.14 -3.51
N ILE A 14 15.17 -2.17 -3.76
CA ILE A 14 14.98 -1.12 -4.77
C ILE A 14 15.08 -1.70 -6.18
N TRP A 15 16.06 -2.58 -6.43
CA TRP A 15 16.26 -3.25 -7.71
C TRP A 15 15.01 -4.04 -8.12
N ASN A 16 14.37 -4.73 -7.17
CA ASN A 16 13.19 -5.55 -7.41
C ASN A 16 11.87 -4.77 -7.46
N PHE A 17 11.90 -3.46 -7.29
CA PHE A 17 10.66 -2.65 -7.28
C PHE A 17 9.77 -2.85 -8.53
N PRO A 18 10.29 -2.92 -9.79
CA PRO A 18 9.46 -3.24 -10.95
C PRO A 18 8.77 -4.61 -10.87
N ASN A 19 9.43 -5.61 -10.29
CA ASN A 19 8.84 -6.93 -10.07
C ASN A 19 7.75 -6.87 -9.00
N ASN A 20 7.99 -6.13 -7.91
CA ASN A 20 6.99 -5.91 -6.86
C ASN A 20 5.70 -5.25 -7.40
N LEU A 21 5.81 -4.36 -8.40
CA LEU A 21 4.65 -3.78 -9.08
C LEU A 21 3.83 -4.85 -9.82
N LYS A 22 4.50 -5.75 -10.57
CA LYS A 22 3.86 -6.88 -11.26
C LYS A 22 3.14 -7.79 -10.27
N ASP A 23 3.83 -8.18 -9.23
CA ASP A 23 3.29 -9.08 -8.21
C ASP A 23 2.10 -8.45 -7.47
N ALA A 24 2.17 -7.16 -7.18
CA ALA A 24 1.09 -6.44 -6.52
C ALA A 24 -0.19 -6.38 -7.37
N ILE A 25 -0.07 -6.25 -8.70
CA ILE A 25 -1.22 -6.32 -9.63
C ILE A 25 -1.83 -7.72 -9.58
N VAL A 26 -1.02 -8.78 -9.66
CA VAL A 26 -1.52 -10.17 -9.61
C VAL A 26 -2.27 -10.43 -8.31
N LEU A 27 -1.70 -10.00 -7.18
CA LEU A 27 -2.34 -10.15 -5.86
C LEU A 27 -3.65 -9.36 -5.77
N GLY A 28 -3.66 -8.13 -6.24
CA GLY A 28 -4.86 -7.29 -6.23
C GLY A 28 -5.98 -7.86 -7.11
N ASN A 29 -5.65 -8.31 -8.32
CA ASN A 29 -6.62 -8.92 -9.24
C ASN A 29 -7.16 -10.28 -8.73
N GLY A 30 -6.36 -10.99 -7.94
CA GLY A 30 -6.70 -12.29 -7.38
C GLY A 30 -7.66 -12.26 -6.19
N ILE A 31 -8.08 -11.09 -5.70
CA ILE A 31 -9.03 -11.03 -4.57
C ILE A 31 -10.41 -11.56 -4.99
N ASP A 32 -10.95 -12.44 -4.16
CA ASP A 32 -12.32 -12.93 -4.22
C ASP A 32 -13.12 -12.35 -3.06
N LEU A 33 -14.00 -11.39 -3.37
CA LEU A 33 -14.83 -10.70 -2.37
C LEU A 33 -16.01 -11.60 -1.97
N LYS A 34 -16.19 -11.78 -0.67
CA LYS A 34 -17.22 -12.62 -0.08
C LYS A 34 -18.32 -11.81 0.63
N ASN A 35 -18.02 -10.54 0.91
CA ASN A 35 -18.95 -9.63 1.56
C ASN A 35 -19.62 -8.69 0.56
N ASP A 36 -20.80 -8.19 0.90
CA ASP A 36 -21.50 -7.17 0.10
C ASP A 36 -21.02 -5.77 0.47
N TYR A 37 -20.67 -4.98 -0.55
CA TYR A 37 -20.21 -3.59 -0.43
C TYR A 37 -21.09 -2.60 -1.21
N SER A 38 -22.25 -3.04 -1.70
CA SER A 38 -23.15 -2.21 -2.55
C SER A 38 -23.71 -0.97 -1.83
N HIS A 39 -23.72 -0.99 -0.50
CA HIS A 39 -24.25 0.07 0.35
C HIS A 39 -23.21 1.15 0.75
N ILE A 40 -21.96 0.99 0.31
CA ILE A 40 -20.86 1.88 0.72
C ILE A 40 -20.97 3.24 0.04
N ASN A 41 -20.83 4.30 0.83
CA ASN A 41 -20.86 5.68 0.35
C ASN A 41 -19.67 6.55 0.84
N ASN A 42 -18.73 5.98 1.59
CA ASN A 42 -17.48 6.62 2.00
C ASN A 42 -16.41 5.60 2.32
N ILE A 43 -15.14 5.99 2.22
CA ILE A 43 -13.97 5.13 2.43
C ILE A 43 -13.04 5.76 3.47
N VAL A 44 -12.57 4.96 4.40
CA VAL A 44 -11.48 5.28 5.33
C VAL A 44 -10.35 4.27 5.15
N ILE A 45 -9.14 4.76 4.91
CA ILE A 45 -7.93 3.94 4.94
C ILE A 45 -7.28 4.11 6.31
N ALA A 46 -7.29 3.06 7.11
CA ALA A 46 -6.66 3.06 8.43
C ALA A 46 -5.27 2.41 8.35
N GLY A 47 -4.22 3.18 8.60
CA GLY A 47 -2.84 2.69 8.51
C GLY A 47 -1.83 3.70 9.01
N MET A 48 -0.58 3.26 9.19
CA MET A 48 0.54 4.09 9.64
C MET A 48 1.72 3.99 8.67
N GLY A 49 2.57 5.02 8.65
CA GLY A 49 3.82 5.04 7.87
C GLY A 49 3.60 4.65 6.40
N GLY A 50 4.36 3.66 5.90
CA GLY A 50 4.29 3.18 4.52
C GLY A 50 2.92 2.65 4.11
N SER A 51 2.16 2.06 5.03
CA SER A 51 0.81 1.57 4.76
C SER A 51 -0.19 2.71 4.55
N ALA A 52 -0.03 3.81 5.29
CA ALA A 52 -0.86 5.00 5.12
C ALA A 52 -0.48 5.78 3.84
N ILE A 53 0.81 5.84 3.48
CA ILE A 53 1.29 6.45 2.23
C ILE A 53 0.63 5.79 1.02
N GLY A 54 0.38 4.49 1.05
CA GLY A 54 -0.41 3.81 0.02
C GLY A 54 -1.78 4.46 -0.20
N GLY A 55 -2.46 4.80 0.88
CA GLY A 55 -3.74 5.54 0.85
C GLY A 55 -3.62 6.94 0.24
N ASP A 56 -2.55 7.69 0.58
CA ASP A 56 -2.32 9.02 -0.01
C ASP A 56 -2.04 8.93 -1.51
N ILE A 57 -1.22 7.96 -1.94
CA ILE A 57 -0.94 7.71 -3.35
C ILE A 57 -2.25 7.46 -4.11
N VAL A 58 -3.13 6.61 -3.58
CA VAL A 58 -4.45 6.34 -4.17
C VAL A 58 -5.28 7.61 -4.26
N SER A 59 -5.31 8.43 -3.21
CA SER A 59 -6.08 9.68 -3.22
C SER A 59 -5.63 10.65 -4.31
N VAL A 60 -4.34 10.67 -4.64
CA VAL A 60 -3.77 11.52 -5.69
C VAL A 60 -4.01 10.92 -7.08
N LEU A 61 -3.69 9.64 -7.27
CA LEU A 61 -3.81 8.97 -8.57
C LEU A 61 -5.26 8.86 -9.04
N GLU A 62 -6.17 8.56 -8.11
CA GLU A 62 -7.58 8.30 -8.41
C GLU A 62 -8.51 9.47 -8.03
N ASN A 63 -7.96 10.65 -7.77
CA ASN A 63 -8.74 11.83 -7.34
C ASN A 63 -9.93 12.14 -8.25
N SER A 64 -9.77 11.96 -9.56
CA SER A 64 -10.85 12.18 -10.54
C SER A 64 -11.87 11.04 -10.59
N ASN A 65 -11.50 9.84 -10.14
CA ASN A 65 -12.30 8.62 -10.24
C ASN A 65 -13.05 8.31 -8.95
N ILE A 66 -12.52 8.71 -7.79
CA ILE A 66 -13.18 8.56 -6.50
C ILE A 66 -14.34 9.56 -6.41
N LYS A 67 -15.59 9.07 -6.38
CA LYS A 67 -16.81 9.88 -6.37
C LYS A 67 -17.46 10.00 -5.00
N ILE A 68 -16.89 9.39 -3.98
CA ILE A 68 -17.36 9.38 -2.60
C ILE A 68 -16.29 9.89 -1.66
N PRO A 69 -16.61 10.38 -0.46
CA PRO A 69 -15.62 10.80 0.53
C PRO A 69 -14.56 9.72 0.78
N TYR A 70 -13.31 10.13 0.72
CA TYR A 70 -12.14 9.28 0.93
C TYR A 70 -11.20 9.94 1.93
N THR A 71 -10.81 9.23 2.98
CA THR A 71 -9.97 9.76 4.06
C THR A 71 -8.90 8.76 4.48
N VAL A 72 -7.67 9.24 4.68
CA VAL A 72 -6.59 8.44 5.29
C VAL A 72 -6.48 8.77 6.77
N CYS A 73 -6.63 7.76 7.61
CA CYS A 73 -6.60 7.87 9.07
C CYS A 73 -5.29 7.27 9.62
N ARG A 74 -4.55 8.08 10.38
CA ARG A 74 -3.26 7.73 11.01
C ARG A 74 -3.35 7.87 12.52
N ASP A 75 -4.39 7.33 13.12
CA ASP A 75 -4.68 7.51 14.54
C ASP A 75 -5.27 6.21 15.12
N TYR A 76 -5.25 6.10 16.43
CA TYR A 76 -6.03 5.10 17.17
C TYR A 76 -7.53 5.28 17.02
N SER A 77 -7.99 6.45 16.64
CA SER A 77 -9.40 6.79 16.44
C SER A 77 -9.73 6.87 14.95
N ILE A 78 -10.91 6.38 14.58
CA ILE A 78 -11.47 6.58 13.25
C ILE A 78 -12.41 7.79 13.27
N PRO A 79 -12.67 8.46 12.12
CA PRO A 79 -13.54 9.60 12.04
C PRO A 79 -14.92 9.34 12.66
N GLY A 80 -15.47 10.34 13.38
CA GLY A 80 -16.73 10.20 14.12
C GLY A 80 -17.95 9.86 13.26
N TRP A 81 -17.91 10.17 11.96
CA TRP A 81 -18.97 9.91 11.00
C TRP A 81 -19.01 8.49 10.44
N VAL A 82 -17.99 7.64 10.74
CA VAL A 82 -17.97 6.25 10.31
C VAL A 82 -19.17 5.49 10.88
N ASN A 83 -19.87 4.76 10.01
CA ASN A 83 -21.09 4.02 10.32
C ASN A 83 -21.24 2.79 9.41
N SER A 84 -22.41 2.15 9.38
CA SER A 84 -22.67 0.94 8.58
C SER A 84 -22.56 1.15 7.06
N SER A 85 -22.60 2.38 6.56
CA SER A 85 -22.38 2.69 5.13
C SER A 85 -20.94 3.07 4.82
N SER A 86 -20.03 2.91 5.77
CA SER A 86 -18.61 3.19 5.61
C SER A 86 -17.82 1.92 5.29
N LEU A 87 -16.83 2.04 4.40
CA LEU A 87 -15.80 1.03 4.20
C LEU A 87 -14.52 1.47 4.91
N VAL A 88 -14.05 0.69 5.87
CA VAL A 88 -12.74 0.89 6.51
C VAL A 88 -11.76 -0.15 6.01
N ILE A 89 -10.73 0.28 5.29
CA ILE A 89 -9.66 -0.59 4.80
C ILE A 89 -8.49 -0.50 5.77
N CYS A 90 -8.29 -1.54 6.55
CA CYS A 90 -7.19 -1.66 7.51
C CYS A 90 -5.92 -2.11 6.79
N SER A 91 -4.94 -1.21 6.65
CA SER A 91 -3.67 -1.48 5.98
C SER A 91 -2.52 -1.49 7.00
N SER A 92 -1.88 -2.64 7.17
CA SER A 92 -0.70 -2.79 8.04
C SER A 92 0.24 -3.84 7.47
N TYR A 93 1.46 -3.41 7.08
CA TYR A 93 2.46 -4.33 6.53
C TYR A 93 2.80 -5.43 7.56
N SER A 94 3.14 -5.08 8.79
CA SER A 94 3.42 -6.06 9.86
C SER A 94 2.18 -6.81 10.35
N GLY A 95 1.01 -6.23 10.19
CA GLY A 95 -0.24 -6.71 10.77
C GLY A 95 -0.34 -6.53 12.30
N ASN A 96 0.60 -5.81 12.91
CA ASN A 96 0.66 -5.60 14.36
C ASN A 96 0.65 -4.12 14.77
N THR A 97 0.36 -3.22 13.83
CA THR A 97 0.27 -1.78 14.11
C THR A 97 -0.92 -1.51 15.01
N GLU A 98 -0.66 -0.99 16.21
CA GLU A 98 -1.69 -0.82 17.26
C GLU A 98 -2.82 0.11 16.82
N GLU A 99 -2.49 1.21 16.12
CA GLU A 99 -3.47 2.15 15.58
C GLU A 99 -4.41 1.47 14.59
N THR A 100 -3.86 0.64 13.70
CA THR A 100 -4.68 -0.09 12.71
C THR A 100 -5.57 -1.15 13.37
N ILE A 101 -5.07 -1.81 14.41
CA ILE A 101 -5.84 -2.78 15.20
C ILE A 101 -6.95 -2.05 15.96
N SER A 102 -6.66 -0.91 16.57
CA SER A 102 -7.67 -0.07 17.23
C SER A 102 -8.75 0.39 16.25
N ALA A 103 -8.34 0.86 15.06
CA ALA A 103 -9.28 1.24 13.99
C ALA A 103 -10.17 0.06 13.57
N PHE A 104 -9.62 -1.15 13.47
CA PHE A 104 -10.39 -2.37 13.18
C PHE A 104 -11.50 -2.59 14.22
N HIS A 105 -11.16 -2.58 15.51
CA HIS A 105 -12.15 -2.82 16.59
C HIS A 105 -13.22 -1.74 16.61
N LYS A 106 -12.84 -0.47 16.50
CA LYS A 106 -13.81 0.64 16.43
C LYS A 106 -14.72 0.56 15.21
N SER A 107 -14.21 0.03 14.09
CA SER A 107 -15.02 -0.19 12.89
C SER A 107 -16.06 -1.30 13.09
N ILE A 108 -15.70 -2.38 13.79
CA ILE A 108 -16.64 -3.42 14.19
C ILE A 108 -17.76 -2.84 15.09
N GLU A 109 -17.38 -2.08 16.12
CA GLU A 109 -18.34 -1.44 17.07
C GLU A 109 -19.34 -0.53 16.35
N ARG A 110 -18.92 0.14 15.27
CA ARG A 110 -19.77 1.05 14.48
C ARG A 110 -20.51 0.37 13.33
N GLY A 111 -20.35 -0.95 13.19
CA GLY A 111 -21.01 -1.73 12.14
C GLY A 111 -20.49 -1.45 10.73
N ALA A 112 -19.30 -0.84 10.59
CA ALA A 112 -18.70 -0.54 9.29
C ALA A 112 -18.29 -1.82 8.54
N SER A 113 -18.33 -1.77 7.20
CA SER A 113 -17.70 -2.77 6.37
C SER A 113 -16.18 -2.66 6.48
N ILE A 114 -15.50 -3.80 6.58
CA ILE A 114 -14.05 -3.83 6.78
C ILE A 114 -13.40 -4.73 5.75
N CYS A 115 -12.30 -4.24 5.17
CA CYS A 115 -11.33 -5.02 4.41
C CYS A 115 -9.93 -4.88 5.01
N GLY A 116 -9.01 -5.75 4.62
CA GLY A 116 -7.63 -5.66 5.09
C GLY A 116 -6.58 -5.87 4.01
N ILE A 117 -5.41 -5.23 4.21
CA ILE A 117 -4.19 -5.46 3.42
C ILE A 117 -3.04 -5.66 4.40
N THR A 118 -2.43 -6.85 4.42
CA THR A 118 -1.41 -7.18 5.41
C THR A 118 -0.56 -8.38 4.99
N THR A 119 0.65 -8.50 5.55
CA THR A 119 1.46 -9.74 5.40
C THR A 119 1.00 -10.84 6.36
N GLY A 120 0.40 -10.48 7.50
CA GLY A 120 0.06 -11.43 8.56
C GLY A 120 -0.33 -10.74 9.87
N GLY A 121 0.23 -11.24 10.97
CA GLY A 121 0.06 -10.67 12.31
C GLY A 121 -1.35 -10.75 12.87
N THR A 122 -1.59 -9.94 13.89
CA THR A 122 -2.87 -9.83 14.59
C THR A 122 -3.99 -9.39 13.66
N LEU A 123 -3.72 -8.47 12.74
CA LEU A 123 -4.72 -7.98 11.78
C LEU A 123 -5.26 -9.12 10.91
N LEU A 124 -4.38 -9.98 10.35
CA LEU A 124 -4.82 -11.11 9.54
C LEU A 124 -5.71 -12.09 10.35
N LYS A 125 -5.36 -12.32 11.62
CA LYS A 125 -6.17 -13.16 12.52
C LYS A 125 -7.56 -12.57 12.73
N LEU A 126 -7.63 -11.27 13.06
CA LEU A 126 -8.89 -10.55 13.25
C LEU A 126 -9.77 -10.55 12.00
N LEU A 127 -9.19 -10.34 10.82
CA LEU A 127 -9.91 -10.37 9.54
C LEU A 127 -10.53 -11.75 9.29
N LYS A 128 -9.78 -12.84 9.53
CA LYS A 128 -10.27 -14.21 9.36
C LYS A 128 -11.37 -14.57 10.36
N GLU A 129 -11.17 -14.27 11.64
CA GLU A 129 -12.13 -14.54 12.71
C GLU A 129 -13.46 -13.83 12.49
N ASN A 130 -13.41 -12.61 11.96
CA ASN A 130 -14.59 -11.80 11.64
C ASN A 130 -15.08 -11.97 10.20
N LYS A 131 -14.55 -12.94 9.44
CA LYS A 131 -14.94 -13.26 8.04
C LYS A 131 -14.89 -12.03 7.11
N LYS A 132 -13.89 -11.17 7.29
CA LYS A 132 -13.67 -9.98 6.47
C LYS A 132 -12.78 -10.31 5.27
N ASP A 133 -13.00 -9.62 4.15
CA ASP A 133 -12.18 -9.76 2.96
C ASP A 133 -10.81 -9.12 3.16
N PHE A 134 -9.76 -9.74 2.58
CA PHE A 134 -8.41 -9.21 2.71
C PHE A 134 -7.52 -9.64 1.54
N ILE A 135 -6.50 -8.84 1.29
CA ILE A 135 -5.37 -9.18 0.43
C ILE A 135 -4.16 -9.47 1.31
N LYS A 136 -3.65 -10.70 1.22
CA LYS A 136 -2.40 -11.06 1.88
C LYS A 136 -1.24 -10.71 0.95
N ILE A 137 -0.37 -9.80 1.39
CA ILE A 137 0.81 -9.33 0.66
C ILE A 137 2.08 -10.06 1.14
N PRO A 138 3.17 -10.09 0.34
CA PRO A 138 4.44 -10.70 0.73
C PRO A 138 5.08 -10.01 1.93
N SER A 139 5.73 -10.80 2.79
CA SER A 139 6.56 -10.31 3.89
C SER A 139 8.04 -10.26 3.49
N GLY A 140 8.89 -9.72 4.35
CA GLY A 140 10.35 -9.73 4.20
C GLY A 140 10.95 -8.46 3.61
N LEU A 141 10.14 -7.50 3.19
CA LEU A 141 10.62 -6.19 2.75
C LEU A 141 10.66 -5.19 3.91
N GLN A 142 11.55 -4.22 3.80
CA GLN A 142 11.47 -3.01 4.61
C GLN A 142 10.16 -2.26 4.28
N PRO A 143 9.42 -1.72 5.26
CA PRO A 143 8.13 -1.04 4.99
C PRO A 143 8.21 0.03 3.90
N ARG A 144 9.31 0.80 3.86
CA ARG A 144 9.55 1.82 2.83
C ARG A 144 9.79 1.25 1.42
N ALA A 145 10.26 0.01 1.31
CA ALA A 145 10.47 -0.68 0.03
C ALA A 145 9.22 -1.44 -0.43
N ALA A 146 8.21 -1.58 0.43
CA ALA A 146 6.98 -2.32 0.16
C ALA A 146 5.85 -1.44 -0.41
N VAL A 147 6.16 -0.23 -0.91
CA VAL A 147 5.15 0.74 -1.34
C VAL A 147 4.25 0.20 -2.47
N ALA A 148 4.78 -0.62 -3.37
CA ALA A 148 3.99 -1.27 -4.42
C ALA A 148 2.82 -2.08 -3.81
N PHE A 149 3.09 -2.81 -2.72
CA PHE A 149 2.10 -3.62 -2.00
C PHE A 149 1.19 -2.80 -1.08
N SER A 150 1.47 -1.50 -0.90
CA SER A 150 0.59 -0.61 -0.14
C SER A 150 -0.51 0.00 -1.00
N PHE A 151 -0.20 0.46 -2.23
CA PHE A 151 -1.18 1.22 -3.03
C PHE A 151 -1.86 0.39 -4.14
N ILE A 152 -1.15 -0.51 -4.83
CA ILE A 152 -1.74 -1.28 -5.92
C ILE A 152 -2.86 -2.21 -5.42
N PRO A 153 -2.66 -3.06 -4.39
CA PRO A 153 -3.74 -3.87 -3.84
C PRO A 153 -4.91 -3.04 -3.34
N LEU A 154 -4.64 -1.84 -2.81
CA LEU A 154 -5.67 -0.92 -2.34
C LEU A 154 -6.55 -0.42 -3.50
N ILE A 155 -5.95 0.03 -4.60
CA ILE A 155 -6.71 0.45 -5.80
C ILE A 155 -7.52 -0.72 -6.34
N LYS A 156 -6.90 -1.90 -6.48
CA LYS A 156 -7.57 -3.10 -6.99
C LYS A 156 -8.73 -3.54 -6.12
N LEU A 157 -8.61 -3.42 -4.81
CA LEU A 157 -9.69 -3.69 -3.86
C LEU A 157 -10.86 -2.73 -4.08
N ILE A 158 -10.61 -1.42 -4.15
CA ILE A 158 -11.63 -0.40 -4.34
C ILE A 158 -12.29 -0.54 -5.72
N GLU A 159 -11.52 -0.88 -6.77
CA GLU A 159 -12.00 -1.16 -8.12
C GLU A 159 -12.90 -2.40 -8.14
N LYS A 160 -12.47 -3.49 -7.49
CA LYS A 160 -13.22 -4.75 -7.40
C LYS A 160 -14.54 -4.59 -6.66
N ILE A 161 -14.58 -3.71 -5.65
CA ILE A 161 -15.80 -3.33 -4.94
C ILE A 161 -16.74 -2.49 -5.83
N GLY A 162 -16.24 -1.91 -6.91
CA GLY A 162 -17.03 -1.11 -7.86
C GLY A 162 -17.11 0.39 -7.54
N LEU A 163 -16.26 0.88 -6.63
CA LEU A 163 -16.26 2.28 -6.20
C LEU A 163 -15.43 3.20 -7.12
N ILE A 164 -14.53 2.65 -7.92
CA ILE A 164 -13.77 3.35 -8.96
C ILE A 164 -13.68 2.51 -10.24
N LYS A 165 -13.33 3.18 -11.35
CA LYS A 165 -12.84 2.55 -12.58
C LYS A 165 -11.45 3.11 -12.84
N SER A 166 -10.43 2.30 -12.62
CA SER A 166 -9.03 2.71 -12.74
C SER A 166 -8.41 2.25 -14.06
N GLU A 167 -7.54 3.08 -14.62
CA GLU A 167 -6.64 2.69 -15.72
C GLU A 167 -5.25 2.29 -15.18
N LEU A 168 -5.17 1.92 -13.92
CA LEU A 168 -3.91 1.68 -13.22
C LEU A 168 -3.03 0.66 -13.94
N ASP A 169 -3.59 -0.44 -14.44
CA ASP A 169 -2.81 -1.50 -15.07
C ASP A 169 -2.01 -0.97 -16.26
N LEU A 170 -2.62 -0.14 -17.09
CA LEU A 170 -1.94 0.50 -18.23
C LEU A 170 -0.81 1.43 -17.78
N TRP A 171 -1.04 2.20 -16.71
CA TRP A 171 -0.04 3.12 -16.17
C TRP A 171 1.13 2.37 -15.54
N ILE A 172 0.85 1.29 -14.81
CA ILE A 172 1.88 0.48 -14.17
C ILE A 172 2.72 -0.26 -15.21
N GLU A 173 2.14 -0.85 -16.25
CA GLU A 173 2.89 -1.50 -17.33
C GLU A 173 3.91 -0.53 -17.97
N LYS A 174 3.47 0.67 -18.34
CA LYS A 174 4.38 1.71 -18.87
C LYS A 174 5.46 2.11 -17.86
N SER A 175 5.11 2.20 -16.58
CA SER A 175 6.05 2.54 -15.51
C SER A 175 7.10 1.46 -15.29
N ILE A 176 6.73 0.19 -15.38
CA ILE A 176 7.63 -0.95 -15.25
C ILE A 176 8.74 -0.88 -16.32
N ASP A 177 8.37 -0.66 -17.58
CA ASP A 177 9.36 -0.53 -18.67
C ASP A 177 10.37 0.58 -18.42
N VAL A 178 9.90 1.72 -17.93
CA VAL A 178 10.77 2.85 -17.57
C VAL A 178 11.68 2.50 -16.39
N LEU A 179 11.13 1.88 -15.36
CA LEU A 179 11.86 1.52 -14.14
C LEU A 179 12.91 0.43 -14.42
N GLU A 180 12.62 -0.55 -15.25
CA GLU A 180 13.57 -1.59 -15.66
C GLU A 180 14.79 -0.99 -16.39
N LYS A 181 14.57 -0.03 -17.27
CA LYS A 181 15.66 0.71 -17.93
C LYS A 181 16.44 1.58 -16.93
N LYS A 182 15.74 2.27 -16.05
CA LYS A 182 16.34 3.18 -15.07
C LYS A 182 17.15 2.45 -14.01
N ARG A 183 16.70 1.29 -13.50
CA ARG A 183 17.49 0.52 -12.51
C ARG A 183 18.86 0.11 -13.06
N ILE A 184 18.95 -0.22 -14.37
CA ILE A 184 20.23 -0.56 -15.01
C ILE A 184 21.15 0.67 -15.05
N ILE A 185 20.62 1.85 -15.36
CA ILE A 185 21.40 3.10 -15.38
C ILE A 185 21.84 3.47 -13.96
N TYR A 186 20.94 3.38 -12.98
CA TYR A 186 21.17 3.81 -11.60
C TYR A 186 22.05 2.85 -10.80
N SER A 187 22.22 1.60 -11.26
CA SER A 187 23.13 0.63 -10.63
C SER A 187 24.58 0.71 -11.13
N LYS A 188 24.86 1.44 -12.21
CA LYS A 188 26.21 1.56 -12.73
C LYS A 188 27.11 2.35 -11.78
N GLU A 189 28.37 1.93 -11.67
CA GLU A 189 29.39 2.72 -10.99
C GLU A 189 29.89 3.85 -11.89
N GLY A 190 30.30 4.96 -11.28
CA GLY A 190 30.98 6.07 -11.96
C GLY A 190 30.20 7.37 -12.06
N ASN A 191 30.92 8.40 -12.50
CA ASN A 191 30.44 9.78 -12.50
C ASN A 191 29.30 10.05 -13.50
N GLU A 192 29.05 9.16 -14.45
CA GLU A 192 27.93 9.28 -15.39
C GLU A 192 26.59 8.85 -14.76
N ASN A 193 26.64 8.18 -13.61
CA ASN A 193 25.44 7.77 -12.89
C ASN A 193 24.85 8.97 -12.12
N PRO A 194 23.62 9.42 -12.44
CA PRO A 194 23.01 10.57 -11.77
C PRO A 194 22.74 10.31 -10.27
N VAL A 195 22.54 9.06 -9.86
CA VAL A 195 22.35 8.69 -8.45
C VAL A 195 23.69 8.81 -7.71
N TYR A 196 24.79 8.40 -8.33
CA TYR A 196 26.13 8.56 -7.76
C TYR A 196 26.50 10.05 -7.63
N GLN A 197 26.22 10.86 -8.65
CA GLN A 197 26.41 12.32 -8.57
C GLN A 197 25.60 12.96 -7.45
N LEU A 198 24.32 12.52 -7.27
CA LEU A 198 23.48 12.99 -6.16
C LEU A 198 24.06 12.58 -4.82
N ALA A 199 24.49 11.32 -4.69
CA ALA A 199 25.10 10.81 -3.46
C ALA A 199 26.35 11.63 -3.07
N GLN A 200 27.20 11.98 -4.03
CA GLN A 200 28.36 12.86 -3.80
C GLN A 200 27.95 14.24 -3.29
N LYS A 201 26.86 14.83 -3.84
CA LYS A 201 26.37 16.14 -3.44
C LYS A 201 25.84 16.18 -2.01
N ILE A 202 25.20 15.10 -1.55
CA ILE A 202 24.62 15.01 -0.20
C ILE A 202 25.58 14.41 0.83
N TYR A 203 26.72 13.87 0.38
CA TYR A 203 27.72 13.29 1.27
C TYR A 203 28.19 14.30 2.32
N LYS A 204 28.17 13.92 3.59
CA LYS A 204 28.47 14.78 4.77
C LYS A 204 27.58 16.02 4.90
N LYS A 205 26.41 16.04 4.26
CA LYS A 205 25.38 17.06 4.48
C LYS A 205 24.20 16.45 5.23
N ILE A 206 23.50 17.28 5.99
CA ILE A 206 22.21 16.90 6.58
C ILE A 206 21.19 17.07 5.45
N PRO A 207 20.47 16.01 5.06
CA PRO A 207 19.46 16.09 4.01
C PRO A 207 18.22 16.88 4.47
#